data_4f856dc087ab41a66870b0371344d5a5
#
_entry.id   4f856dc087ab41a66870b0371344d5a5
#
_cell.length_a   1.000
_cell.length_b   1.000
_cell.length_c   1.000
_cell.angle_alpha   90.00
_cell.angle_beta   90.00
_cell.angle_gamma   90.00
#
_symmetry.space_group_name_H-M   'P 1'
#
loop_
_entity.id
_entity.type
_entity.pdbx_description
1 polymer ?
#
loop_
_entity_poly.entity_id
_entity_poly.type
_entity_poly.pdbx_seq_one_letter_code
_entity_poly.pdbx_strand_id
1 'polypeptide(L)'
;MSKWHVMRRRPTTISGVAVVVVVATVGLALTTAIAAQPVPNADLAIVSNTASAKHAKVGDEVTFTIVATNNGPDAADFNVMWSSDQLQLVSETCDLGISPDTPACEYGTVQPGVTLTTTVVAEVLSTGSKLAIGTGCMVEQTGLINDPNPENNCADATVKIVGKR
;
A
#
# COMPACT_ATOMS: atom_id res chain seq x y z
N MET A 1 27.82 95.17 16.49
CA MET A 1 26.60 95.19 15.64
C MET A 1 27.02 94.69 14.27
N SER A 2 26.88 93.42 14.01
CA SER A 2 27.34 92.81 12.74
C SER A 2 26.12 92.37 11.93
N LYS A 3 26.02 92.97 10.74
CA LYS A 3 24.95 92.71 9.78
C LYS A 3 25.31 91.45 8.96
N TRP A 4 24.54 90.42 9.05
CA TRP A 4 24.65 89.22 8.21
C TRP A 4 23.87 89.39 6.92
N HIS A 5 24.57 89.35 5.76
CA HIS A 5 23.99 89.30 4.45
C HIS A 5 23.50 87.91 4.11
N VAL A 6 22.23 87.81 3.85
CA VAL A 6 21.62 86.53 3.37
C VAL A 6 21.75 86.47 1.84
N MET A 7 22.66 85.64 1.35
CA MET A 7 22.74 85.29 -0.08
C MET A 7 21.60 84.42 -0.48
N ARG A 8 20.67 84.92 -1.26
CA ARG A 8 19.64 84.06 -1.93
C ARG A 8 20.28 83.34 -3.12
N ARG A 9 20.36 81.98 -3.02
CA ARG A 9 20.67 81.12 -4.16
C ARG A 9 19.40 80.90 -4.97
N ARG A 10 19.44 81.08 -6.29
CA ARG A 10 18.36 80.75 -7.22
C ARG A 10 18.31 79.21 -7.42
N PRO A 11 17.15 78.59 -7.49
CA PRO A 11 17.06 77.19 -7.85
C PRO A 11 17.26 77.00 -9.34
N THR A 12 18.26 76.23 -9.73
CA THR A 12 18.47 75.73 -11.09
C THR A 12 17.49 74.53 -11.29
N THR A 13 16.49 74.69 -12.14
CA THR A 13 15.61 73.65 -12.60
C THR A 13 16.37 72.76 -13.56
N ILE A 14 16.69 71.52 -13.12
CA ILE A 14 17.20 70.47 -14.00
C ILE A 14 15.96 69.67 -14.46
N SER A 15 15.60 69.84 -15.75
CA SER A 15 14.61 68.97 -16.40
C SER A 15 15.22 67.57 -16.59
N GLY A 16 14.94 66.71 -15.66
CA GLY A 16 15.26 65.28 -15.78
C GLY A 16 14.20 64.58 -16.62
N VAL A 17 14.61 64.14 -17.81
CA VAL A 17 13.80 63.17 -18.60
C VAL A 17 13.84 61.83 -17.88
N ALA A 18 12.73 61.43 -17.27
CA ALA A 18 12.58 60.10 -16.68
C ALA A 18 12.36 59.08 -17.82
N VAL A 19 13.38 58.31 -18.11
CA VAL A 19 13.23 57.12 -18.96
C VAL A 19 12.61 56.00 -18.13
N VAL A 20 11.32 55.73 -18.36
CA VAL A 20 10.65 54.55 -17.77
C VAL A 20 11.04 53.32 -18.58
N VAL A 21 11.96 52.53 -18.07
CA VAL A 21 12.26 51.20 -18.63
C VAL A 21 11.19 50.23 -18.10
N VAL A 22 10.21 49.87 -18.94
CA VAL A 22 9.26 48.81 -18.67
C VAL A 22 9.95 47.49 -18.95
N VAL A 23 10.42 46.80 -17.90
CA VAL A 23 10.91 45.43 -17.99
C VAL A 23 9.69 44.53 -18.01
N ALA A 24 9.27 44.07 -19.19
CA ALA A 24 8.27 42.99 -19.31
C ALA A 24 8.93 41.66 -18.93
N THR A 25 8.68 41.20 -17.71
CA THR A 25 9.04 39.85 -17.32
C THR A 25 8.02 38.87 -17.93
N VAL A 26 8.42 38.23 -19.02
CA VAL A 26 7.68 37.08 -19.55
C VAL A 26 7.90 35.93 -18.59
N GLY A 27 6.94 35.72 -17.68
CA GLY A 27 6.89 34.55 -16.82
C GLY A 27 6.61 33.31 -17.65
N LEU A 28 7.64 32.53 -17.96
CA LEU A 28 7.45 31.17 -18.51
C LEU A 28 6.92 30.29 -17.39
N ALA A 29 5.59 30.06 -17.35
CA ALA A 29 5.00 29.06 -16.49
C ALA A 29 5.38 27.69 -17.06
N LEU A 30 6.39 27.04 -16.48
CA LEU A 30 6.65 25.62 -16.71
C LEU A 30 5.51 24.83 -16.05
N THR A 31 4.48 24.50 -16.82
CA THR A 31 3.51 23.47 -16.41
C THR A 31 4.19 22.12 -16.58
N THR A 32 4.73 21.55 -15.50
CA THR A 32 5.13 20.16 -15.48
C THR A 32 3.85 19.32 -15.59
N ALA A 33 3.62 18.75 -16.75
CA ALA A 33 2.59 17.73 -16.92
C ALA A 33 3.03 16.53 -16.07
N ILE A 34 2.30 16.25 -14.99
CA ILE A 34 2.44 15.00 -14.24
C ILE A 34 1.87 13.92 -15.16
N ALA A 35 2.75 13.16 -15.80
CA ALA A 35 2.33 11.99 -16.55
C ALA A 35 1.68 11.01 -15.56
N ALA A 36 0.44 10.57 -15.82
CA ALA A 36 -0.18 9.50 -15.07
C ALA A 36 0.72 8.26 -15.20
N GLN A 37 1.06 7.64 -14.06
CA GLN A 37 1.79 6.37 -14.08
C GLN A 37 0.92 5.31 -14.76
N PRO A 38 1.50 4.49 -15.65
CA PRO A 38 0.75 3.39 -16.25
C PRO A 38 0.31 2.41 -15.16
N VAL A 39 -0.92 1.92 -15.27
CA VAL A 39 -1.44 0.86 -14.40
C VAL A 39 -0.67 -0.42 -14.70
N PRO A 40 0.00 -1.06 -13.71
CA PRO A 40 0.73 -2.29 -13.93
C PRO A 40 -0.20 -3.44 -14.31
N ASN A 41 0.26 -4.32 -15.22
CA ASN A 41 -0.41 -5.57 -15.53
C ASN A 41 0.27 -6.68 -14.71
N ALA A 42 -0.42 -7.20 -13.70
CA ALA A 42 0.12 -8.20 -12.81
C ALA A 42 -0.93 -9.26 -12.46
N ASP A 43 -0.65 -10.50 -12.77
CA ASP A 43 -1.46 -11.67 -12.36
C ASP A 43 -1.02 -12.08 -10.96
N LEU A 44 -1.77 -11.63 -9.97
CA LEU A 44 -1.55 -11.93 -8.56
C LEU A 44 -2.28 -13.22 -8.20
N ALA A 45 -1.58 -14.22 -7.67
CA ALA A 45 -2.17 -15.52 -7.42
C ALA A 45 -1.83 -16.09 -6.04
N ILE A 46 -2.82 -16.64 -5.34
CA ILE A 46 -2.58 -17.60 -4.25
C ILE A 46 -2.34 -18.98 -4.86
N VAL A 47 -1.08 -19.40 -4.85
CA VAL A 47 -0.66 -20.69 -5.39
C VAL A 47 -1.18 -21.85 -4.54
N SER A 48 -1.19 -21.66 -3.22
CA SER A 48 -1.73 -22.63 -2.30
C SER A 48 -2.10 -22.01 -0.95
N ASN A 49 -3.11 -22.57 -0.31
CA ASN A 49 -3.44 -22.38 1.10
C ASN A 49 -3.62 -23.76 1.73
N THR A 50 -2.81 -24.09 2.72
CA THR A 50 -2.80 -25.42 3.32
C THR A 50 -2.86 -25.35 4.84
N ALA A 51 -3.68 -26.20 5.46
CA ALA A 51 -3.76 -26.34 6.91
C ALA A 51 -2.87 -27.51 7.41
N SER A 52 -2.21 -27.32 8.54
CA SER A 52 -1.34 -28.33 9.19
C SER A 52 -2.10 -29.58 9.64
N ALA A 53 -3.43 -29.49 9.80
CA ALA A 53 -4.27 -30.60 10.24
C ALA A 53 -5.57 -30.63 9.45
N LYS A 54 -6.04 -31.86 9.11
CA LYS A 54 -7.36 -32.07 8.50
C LYS A 54 -8.50 -32.11 9.54
N HIS A 55 -8.19 -32.31 10.81
CA HIS A 55 -9.12 -32.38 11.92
C HIS A 55 -8.53 -31.67 13.13
N ALA A 56 -9.36 -30.89 13.82
CA ALA A 56 -8.99 -30.19 15.05
C ALA A 56 -10.20 -30.13 16.00
N LYS A 57 -9.95 -29.91 17.28
CA LYS A 57 -10.97 -29.67 18.30
C LYS A 57 -11.07 -28.21 18.62
N VAL A 58 -12.16 -27.79 19.23
CA VAL A 58 -12.28 -26.47 19.82
C VAL A 58 -11.13 -26.26 20.83
N GLY A 59 -10.42 -25.15 20.67
CA GLY A 59 -9.23 -24.75 21.44
C GLY A 59 -7.90 -25.29 20.90
N ASP A 60 -7.92 -26.14 19.85
CA ASP A 60 -6.68 -26.55 19.20
C ASP A 60 -6.18 -25.41 18.26
N GLU A 61 -4.86 -25.25 18.19
CA GLU A 61 -4.23 -24.38 17.19
C GLU A 61 -3.97 -25.13 15.89
N VAL A 62 -4.22 -24.46 14.78
CA VAL A 62 -3.95 -24.92 13.42
C VAL A 62 -3.10 -23.89 12.70
N THR A 63 -2.05 -24.37 12.04
CA THR A 63 -1.20 -23.51 11.20
C THR A 63 -1.67 -23.57 9.74
N PHE A 64 -1.87 -22.40 9.14
CA PHE A 64 -2.14 -22.23 7.72
C PHE A 64 -0.88 -21.70 7.04
N THR A 65 -0.53 -22.31 5.91
CA THR A 65 0.57 -21.83 5.06
C THR A 65 0.00 -21.39 3.73
N ILE A 66 0.11 -20.09 3.45
CA ILE A 66 -0.39 -19.44 2.25
C ILE A 66 0.81 -19.07 1.40
N VAL A 67 0.81 -19.53 0.15
CA VAL A 67 1.86 -19.22 -0.82
C VAL A 67 1.27 -18.33 -1.90
N ALA A 68 1.83 -17.15 -2.06
CA ALA A 68 1.42 -16.13 -3.02
C ALA A 68 2.51 -15.86 -4.05
N THR A 69 2.14 -15.47 -5.26
CA THR A 69 3.07 -15.11 -6.32
C THR A 69 2.54 -14.00 -7.19
N ASN A 70 3.43 -13.25 -7.84
CA ASN A 70 3.12 -12.38 -8.95
C ASN A 70 3.53 -13.09 -10.26
N ASN A 71 2.57 -13.57 -11.05
CA ASN A 71 2.81 -14.20 -12.36
C ASN A 71 2.85 -13.19 -13.52
N GLY A 72 2.42 -11.93 -13.24
CA GLY A 72 2.24 -10.92 -14.28
C GLY A 72 3.56 -10.40 -14.84
N PRO A 73 3.54 -9.71 -15.97
CA PRO A 73 4.79 -9.16 -16.53
C PRO A 73 5.33 -8.00 -15.69
N ASP A 74 4.50 -7.25 -14.97
CA ASP A 74 4.90 -6.07 -14.21
C ASP A 74 5.03 -6.37 -12.71
N ALA A 75 5.88 -5.60 -12.04
CA ALA A 75 5.94 -5.59 -10.58
C ALA A 75 4.68 -4.91 -10.01
N ALA A 76 4.20 -5.40 -8.87
CA ALA A 76 2.99 -4.91 -8.24
C ALA A 76 3.08 -4.90 -6.72
N ASP A 77 2.38 -3.96 -6.10
CA ASP A 77 2.27 -3.86 -4.64
C ASP A 77 1.03 -4.62 -4.18
N PHE A 78 1.20 -5.55 -3.24
CA PHE A 78 0.09 -6.29 -2.68
C PHE A 78 0.32 -6.72 -1.23
N ASN A 79 -0.79 -7.07 -0.58
CA ASN A 79 -0.84 -7.69 0.74
C ASN A 79 -1.45 -9.08 0.64
N VAL A 80 -1.11 -9.95 1.57
CA VAL A 80 -1.86 -11.18 1.80
C VAL A 80 -2.64 -11.03 3.09
N MET A 81 -3.96 -11.15 3.01
CA MET A 81 -4.87 -11.12 4.15
C MET A 81 -5.41 -12.53 4.42
N TRP A 82 -5.56 -12.86 5.69
CA TRP A 82 -6.21 -14.08 6.12
C TRP A 82 -7.48 -13.76 6.92
N SER A 83 -8.51 -14.58 6.74
CA SER A 83 -9.78 -14.43 7.46
C SER A 83 -10.45 -15.78 7.73
N SER A 84 -11.24 -15.83 8.79
CA SER A 84 -12.10 -16.98 9.16
C SER A 84 -13.18 -16.54 10.14
N ASP A 85 -14.36 -17.17 10.05
CA ASP A 85 -15.44 -17.03 11.03
C ASP A 85 -15.38 -18.06 12.16
N GLN A 86 -14.60 -19.13 11.98
CA GLN A 86 -14.52 -20.27 12.90
C GLN A 86 -13.18 -20.37 13.63
N LEU A 87 -12.24 -19.50 13.26
CA LEU A 87 -10.88 -19.52 13.78
C LEU A 87 -10.51 -18.10 14.25
N GLN A 88 -9.79 -18.04 15.36
CA GLN A 88 -9.23 -16.79 15.88
C GLN A 88 -7.73 -16.74 15.58
N LEU A 89 -7.28 -15.65 14.98
CA LEU A 89 -5.87 -15.41 14.74
C LEU A 89 -5.09 -15.38 16.07
N VAL A 90 -4.04 -16.18 16.16
CA VAL A 90 -3.09 -16.20 17.28
C VAL A 90 -1.81 -15.49 16.90
N SER A 91 -1.25 -15.82 15.74
CA SER A 91 -0.04 -15.16 15.22
C SER A 91 0.03 -15.26 13.69
N GLU A 92 0.74 -14.32 13.09
CA GLU A 92 1.04 -14.29 11.67
C GLU A 92 2.54 -14.00 11.46
N THR A 93 3.13 -14.64 10.46
CA THR A 93 4.53 -14.46 10.07
C THR A 93 4.62 -14.39 8.55
N CYS A 94 5.38 -13.41 8.05
CA CYS A 94 5.55 -13.12 6.64
C CYS A 94 7.02 -13.16 6.23
N ASP A 95 7.33 -13.53 5.00
CA ASP A 95 8.71 -13.59 4.48
C ASP A 95 9.41 -12.22 4.51
N LEU A 96 8.68 -11.10 4.33
CA LEU A 96 9.24 -9.74 4.27
C LEU A 96 8.82 -8.82 5.42
N GLY A 97 8.16 -9.35 6.42
CA GLY A 97 7.73 -8.57 7.57
C GLY A 97 6.21 -8.46 7.71
N ILE A 98 5.77 -7.94 8.85
CA ILE A 98 4.36 -7.79 9.21
C ILE A 98 4.10 -6.31 9.43
N SER A 99 2.96 -5.80 8.94
CA SER A 99 2.43 -4.54 9.45
C SER A 99 1.89 -4.76 10.87
N PRO A 100 2.41 -4.06 11.89
CA PRO A 100 1.99 -4.27 13.28
C PRO A 100 0.52 -3.90 13.55
N ASP A 101 -0.12 -3.16 12.64
CA ASP A 101 -1.44 -2.58 12.84
C ASP A 101 -2.58 -3.30 12.10
N THR A 102 -2.26 -4.29 11.26
CA THR A 102 -3.26 -5.04 10.47
C THR A 102 -2.94 -6.54 10.44
N PRO A 103 -3.95 -7.45 10.47
CA PRO A 103 -3.73 -8.87 10.24
C PRO A 103 -3.49 -9.13 8.74
N ALA A 104 -2.38 -8.62 8.23
CA ALA A 104 -2.02 -8.73 6.83
C ALA A 104 -0.51 -8.70 6.65
N CYS A 105 -0.01 -9.56 5.78
CA CYS A 105 1.36 -9.51 5.31
C CYS A 105 1.48 -8.46 4.22
N GLU A 106 2.12 -7.33 4.53
CA GLU A 106 2.42 -6.28 3.56
C GLU A 106 3.75 -6.58 2.87
N TYR A 107 3.70 -6.89 1.59
CA TYR A 107 4.89 -7.28 0.84
C TYR A 107 5.49 -6.15 0.02
N GLY A 108 4.78 -5.03 -0.15
CA GLY A 108 5.22 -3.94 -1.02
C GLY A 108 5.36 -4.39 -2.47
N THR A 109 6.31 -3.80 -3.18
CA THR A 109 6.54 -4.09 -4.61
C THR A 109 7.20 -5.44 -4.83
N VAL A 110 6.46 -6.38 -5.42
CA VAL A 110 6.90 -7.75 -5.70
C VAL A 110 7.12 -7.93 -7.21
N GLN A 111 8.32 -8.41 -7.57
CA GLN A 111 8.70 -8.66 -8.96
C GLN A 111 7.98 -9.89 -9.53
N PRO A 112 7.79 -9.97 -10.86
CA PRO A 112 7.27 -11.17 -11.52
C PRO A 112 8.08 -12.42 -11.21
N GLY A 113 7.38 -13.53 -10.94
CA GLY A 113 7.98 -14.84 -10.61
C GLY A 113 8.44 -14.99 -9.17
N VAL A 114 8.37 -13.94 -8.36
CA VAL A 114 8.69 -14.03 -6.92
C VAL A 114 7.53 -14.71 -6.18
N THR A 115 7.88 -15.67 -5.31
CA THR A 115 6.95 -16.39 -4.45
C THR A 115 7.20 -16.00 -2.99
N LEU A 116 6.14 -15.77 -2.24
CA LEU A 116 6.16 -15.32 -0.86
C LEU A 116 5.26 -16.22 -0.01
N THR A 117 5.62 -16.38 1.26
CA THR A 117 4.89 -17.25 2.20
C THR A 117 4.37 -16.44 3.38
N THR A 118 3.07 -16.57 3.64
CA THR A 118 2.43 -16.16 4.88
C THR A 118 2.11 -17.38 5.72
N THR A 119 2.51 -17.37 6.98
CA THR A 119 2.17 -18.42 7.94
C THR A 119 1.27 -17.85 9.02
N VAL A 120 0.08 -18.44 9.16
CA VAL A 120 -0.95 -18.04 10.15
C VAL A 120 -1.15 -19.15 11.15
N VAL A 121 -1.07 -18.85 12.44
CA VAL A 121 -1.51 -19.76 13.52
C VAL A 121 -2.86 -19.25 14.03
N ALA A 122 -3.85 -20.13 14.06
CA ALA A 122 -5.19 -19.77 14.48
C ALA A 122 -5.82 -20.84 15.37
N GLU A 123 -6.57 -20.41 16.40
CA GLU A 123 -7.28 -21.28 17.36
C GLU A 123 -8.70 -21.56 16.88
N VAL A 124 -9.13 -22.81 17.00
CA VAL A 124 -10.49 -23.25 16.64
C VAL A 124 -11.51 -22.77 17.65
N LEU A 125 -12.48 -21.96 17.20
CA LEU A 125 -13.54 -21.40 18.04
C LEU A 125 -14.73 -22.35 18.20
N SER A 126 -15.49 -22.16 19.30
CA SER A 126 -16.76 -22.85 19.55
C SER A 126 -17.92 -22.13 18.86
N THR A 127 -18.02 -22.25 17.53
CA THR A 127 -19.07 -21.58 16.73
C THR A 127 -20.28 -22.47 16.43
N GLY A 128 -20.23 -23.78 16.83
CA GLY A 128 -21.23 -24.76 16.43
C GLY A 128 -21.05 -25.34 15.03
N SER A 129 -20.13 -24.81 14.24
CA SER A 129 -19.78 -25.37 12.93
C SER A 129 -18.98 -26.66 13.07
N LYS A 130 -19.15 -27.54 12.08
CA LYS A 130 -18.34 -28.79 11.95
C LYS A 130 -17.14 -28.59 11.01
N LEU A 131 -17.02 -27.42 10.40
CA LEU A 131 -15.97 -27.06 9.45
C LEU A 131 -15.44 -25.67 9.78
N ALA A 132 -14.14 -25.54 9.87
CA ALA A 132 -13.45 -24.26 9.88
C ALA A 132 -12.82 -24.04 8.51
N ILE A 133 -12.93 -22.82 8.02
CA ILE A 133 -12.36 -22.38 6.75
C ILE A 133 -11.42 -21.21 7.04
N GLY A 134 -10.17 -21.36 6.65
CA GLY A 134 -9.20 -20.25 6.62
C GLY A 134 -9.00 -19.80 5.18
N THR A 135 -9.42 -18.58 4.86
CA THR A 135 -9.31 -18.01 3.53
C THR A 135 -8.11 -17.07 3.47
N GLY A 136 -7.17 -17.32 2.56
CA GLY A 136 -6.08 -16.42 2.24
C GLY A 136 -6.37 -15.70 0.93
N CYS A 137 -6.31 -14.36 0.93
CA CYS A 137 -6.53 -13.55 -0.27
C CYS A 137 -5.39 -12.55 -0.47
N MET A 138 -5.02 -12.34 -1.73
CA MET A 138 -4.20 -11.19 -2.12
C MET A 138 -5.09 -9.96 -2.26
N VAL A 139 -4.61 -8.84 -1.74
CA VAL A 139 -5.29 -7.55 -1.81
C VAL A 139 -4.31 -6.52 -2.35
N GLU A 140 -4.72 -5.82 -3.39
CA GLU A 140 -3.95 -4.72 -3.97
C GLU A 140 -3.84 -3.56 -2.98
N GLN A 141 -2.64 -3.03 -2.77
CA GLN A 141 -2.46 -1.86 -1.90
C GLN A 141 -2.96 -0.56 -2.51
N THR A 142 -2.86 -0.43 -3.81
CA THR A 142 -3.15 0.84 -4.51
C THR A 142 -4.50 0.86 -5.22
N GLY A 143 -5.18 -0.29 -5.37
CA GLY A 143 -6.41 -0.43 -6.13
C GLY A 143 -6.24 -0.13 -7.63
N LEU A 144 -5.01 -0.19 -8.14
CA LEU A 144 -4.65 0.20 -9.50
C LEU A 144 -3.76 -0.88 -10.15
N ILE A 145 -4.20 -2.12 -10.12
CA ILE A 145 -3.56 -3.23 -10.85
C ILE A 145 -4.55 -3.77 -11.87
N ASN A 146 -4.08 -4.00 -13.08
CA ASN A 146 -4.85 -4.73 -14.07
C ASN A 146 -4.50 -6.21 -13.95
N ASP A 147 -5.28 -6.92 -13.10
CA ASP A 147 -5.13 -8.36 -12.92
C ASP A 147 -6.00 -9.09 -13.94
N PRO A 148 -5.41 -9.87 -14.86
CA PRO A 148 -6.18 -10.59 -15.90
C PRO A 148 -6.94 -11.80 -15.36
N ASN A 149 -6.66 -12.26 -14.11
CA ASN A 149 -7.20 -13.49 -13.55
C ASN A 149 -7.54 -13.36 -12.04
N PRO A 150 -8.40 -12.40 -11.67
CA PRO A 150 -8.66 -12.08 -10.26
C PRO A 150 -9.29 -13.22 -9.44
N GLU A 151 -9.83 -14.25 -10.09
CA GLU A 151 -10.36 -15.43 -9.42
C GLU A 151 -9.31 -16.34 -8.75
N ASN A 152 -8.02 -16.20 -9.09
CA ASN A 152 -6.93 -16.94 -8.44
C ASN A 152 -6.32 -16.18 -7.25
N ASN A 153 -6.82 -14.98 -6.93
CA ASN A 153 -6.32 -14.15 -5.83
C ASN A 153 -6.69 -14.65 -4.44
N CYS A 154 -7.60 -15.62 -4.32
CA CYS A 154 -7.99 -16.22 -3.06
C CYS A 154 -7.93 -17.74 -3.10
N ALA A 155 -7.63 -18.34 -1.96
CA ALA A 155 -7.75 -19.79 -1.77
C ALA A 155 -8.15 -20.12 -0.33
N ASP A 156 -8.94 -21.20 -0.20
CA ASP A 156 -9.43 -21.72 1.06
C ASP A 156 -8.62 -22.94 1.52
N ALA A 157 -8.40 -23.03 2.82
CA ALA A 157 -8.01 -24.27 3.47
C ALA A 157 -9.04 -24.66 4.53
N THR A 158 -9.37 -25.93 4.62
CA THR A 158 -10.46 -26.42 5.48
C THR A 158 -9.96 -27.37 6.55
N VAL A 159 -10.54 -27.25 7.74
CA VAL A 159 -10.28 -28.13 8.89
C VAL A 159 -11.63 -28.64 9.45
N LYS A 160 -11.79 -29.95 9.57
CA LYS A 160 -12.98 -30.52 10.18
C LYS A 160 -12.91 -30.39 11.69
N ILE A 161 -13.92 -29.76 12.30
CA ILE A 161 -14.03 -29.64 13.74
C ILE A 161 -14.61 -30.92 14.30
N VAL A 162 -13.85 -31.64 15.12
CA VAL A 162 -14.27 -32.86 15.81
C VAL A 162 -14.67 -32.52 17.23
N GLY A 163 -15.72 -33.20 17.75
CA GLY A 163 -16.28 -32.92 19.08
C GLY A 163 -15.24 -33.03 20.21
N LYS A 164 -15.49 -32.33 21.32
CA LYS A 164 -14.81 -32.60 22.60
C LYS A 164 -14.99 -34.07 22.95
N ARG A 165 -13.89 -34.73 23.33
CA ARG A 165 -13.98 -35.99 24.07
C ARG A 165 -14.60 -35.78 25.43
#